data_31f133a91d2bfe2c2e3c3e90ec11b0c1
#
_entry.id   31f133a91d2bfe2c2e3c3e90ec11b0c1
#
_cell.length_a   1.000
_cell.length_b   1.000
_cell.length_c   1.000
_cell.angle_alpha   90.00
_cell.angle_beta   90.00
_cell.angle_gamma   90.00
#
_symmetry.space_group_name_H-M   'P 1'
#
loop_
_entity.id
_entity.type
_entity.pdbx_description
1 polymer ?
#
loop_
_entity_poly.entity_id
_entity_poly.type
_entity_poly.pdbx_seq_one_letter_code
_entity_poly.pdbx_strand_id
1 'polypeptide(L)'
;MFEPNANKVTMLFPLLQDDGEPFSAGAWEWWLDSILTFGAYHELATRGTWRGNPERHRCVKIVTTDESEVERLEAFVREARDVFGQEAMYFEAVRVHFKLI
;
A
#
# COMPACT_ATOMS: atom_id res chain seq x y z
N MET A 1 26.54 -12.53 -6.54
CA MET A 1 25.31 -12.78 -5.80
C MET A 1 24.98 -11.58 -4.93
N PHE A 2 23.72 -11.19 -4.88
CA PHE A 2 23.28 -10.04 -4.09
C PHE A 2 22.65 -10.49 -2.78
N GLU A 3 23.18 -9.98 -1.68
CA GLU A 3 22.58 -10.18 -0.36
C GLU A 3 21.44 -9.20 -0.17
N PRO A 4 20.30 -9.62 0.39
CA PRO A 4 19.23 -8.68 0.72
C PRO A 4 19.70 -7.67 1.78
N ASN A 5 19.40 -6.39 1.57
CA ASN A 5 19.80 -5.31 2.48
C ASN A 5 18.64 -4.39 2.87
N ALA A 6 17.44 -4.66 2.38
CA ALA A 6 16.27 -3.82 2.63
C ALA A 6 14.99 -4.65 2.59
N ASN A 7 13.90 -4.03 3.01
CA ASN A 7 12.55 -4.55 2.85
C ASN A 7 11.83 -3.75 1.78
N LYS A 8 11.11 -4.44 0.91
CA LYS A 8 10.19 -3.81 -0.04
C LYS A 8 8.78 -4.14 0.39
N VAL A 9 8.01 -3.10 0.66
CA VAL A 9 6.60 -3.21 1.05
C VAL A 9 5.73 -2.87 -0.15
N THR A 10 4.78 -3.73 -0.45
CA THR A 10 3.77 -3.50 -1.49
C THR A 10 2.39 -3.49 -0.85
N MET A 11 1.61 -2.46 -1.18
CA MET A 11 0.27 -2.25 -0.65
C MET A 11 -0.67 -1.95 -1.81
N LEU A 12 -1.88 -2.48 -1.76
CA LEU A 12 -2.90 -2.22 -2.77
C LEU A 12 -4.08 -1.52 -2.12
N PHE A 13 -4.43 -0.35 -2.66
CA PHE A 13 -5.58 0.43 -2.20
C PHE A 13 -6.62 0.46 -3.32
N PRO A 14 -7.84 -0.08 -3.10
CA PRO A 14 -8.85 -0.11 -4.14
C PRO A 14 -9.30 1.30 -4.52
N LEU A 15 -9.60 1.52 -5.80
CA LEU A 15 -10.06 2.82 -6.29
C LEU A 15 -11.53 3.06 -6.03
N LEU A 16 -12.33 1.98 -6.00
CA LEU A 16 -13.78 2.04 -5.81
C LEU A 16 -14.20 1.09 -4.71
N GLN A 17 -15.34 1.38 -4.09
CA GLN A 17 -15.99 0.47 -3.17
C GLN A 17 -16.48 -0.78 -3.89
N ASP A 18 -16.85 -1.81 -3.12
CA ASP A 18 -17.33 -3.09 -3.68
C ASP A 18 -18.60 -2.93 -4.52
N ASP A 19 -19.41 -1.89 -4.25
CA ASP A 19 -20.60 -1.56 -5.02
C ASP A 19 -20.31 -0.72 -6.28
N GLY A 20 -19.04 -0.42 -6.55
CA GLY A 20 -18.61 0.39 -7.69
C GLY A 20 -18.63 1.89 -7.46
N GLU A 21 -19.08 2.34 -6.29
CA GLU A 21 -19.11 3.76 -5.95
C GLU A 21 -17.73 4.25 -5.50
N PRO A 22 -17.39 5.53 -5.74
CA PRO A 22 -16.14 6.08 -5.26
C PRO A 22 -16.11 6.18 -3.72
N PHE A 23 -14.92 6.13 -3.15
CA PHE A 23 -14.73 6.45 -1.74
C PHE A 23 -14.89 7.96 -1.53
N SER A 24 -15.17 8.36 -0.29
CA SER A 24 -15.30 9.78 0.05
C SER A 24 -13.99 10.53 -0.20
N ALA A 25 -14.10 11.83 -0.50
CA ALA A 25 -12.94 12.70 -0.62
C ALA A 25 -12.12 12.71 0.67
N GLY A 26 -12.78 12.67 1.84
CA GLY A 26 -12.11 12.63 3.13
C GLY A 26 -11.25 11.40 3.33
N ALA A 27 -11.66 10.24 2.82
CA ALA A 27 -10.87 9.02 2.89
C ALA A 27 -9.54 9.19 2.13
N TRP A 28 -9.60 9.74 0.91
CA TRP A 28 -8.39 9.97 0.11
C TRP A 28 -7.52 11.09 0.67
N GLU A 29 -8.09 12.12 1.28
CA GLU A 29 -7.33 13.17 1.97
C GLU A 29 -6.56 12.59 3.14
N TRP A 30 -7.21 11.77 3.96
CA TRP A 30 -6.56 11.05 5.06
C TRP A 30 -5.42 10.17 4.53
N TRP A 31 -5.68 9.44 3.44
CA TRP A 31 -4.69 8.55 2.83
C TRP A 31 -3.45 9.33 2.37
N LEU A 32 -3.66 10.45 1.67
CA LEU A 32 -2.56 11.27 1.18
C LEU A 32 -1.74 11.86 2.33
N ASP A 33 -2.40 12.41 3.34
CA ASP A 33 -1.73 12.96 4.51
C ASP A 33 -0.90 11.89 5.22
N SER A 34 -1.42 10.67 5.30
CA SER A 34 -0.73 9.56 5.95
C SER A 34 0.45 9.05 5.15
N ILE A 35 0.29 8.84 3.84
CA ILE A 35 1.38 8.31 3.00
C ILE A 35 2.55 9.28 2.89
N LEU A 36 2.30 10.57 2.94
CA LEU A 36 3.34 11.60 2.87
C LEU A 36 4.21 11.65 4.13
N THR A 37 3.83 10.97 5.22
CA THR A 37 4.68 10.85 6.41
C THR A 37 5.83 9.86 6.20
N PHE A 38 5.75 9.01 5.18
CA PHE A 38 6.83 8.09 4.82
C PHE A 38 7.79 8.77 3.84
N GLY A 39 9.06 8.36 3.87
CA GLY A 39 10.12 9.09 3.17
C GLY A 39 9.98 9.14 1.66
N ALA A 40 9.73 7.99 1.04
CA ALA A 40 9.60 7.91 -0.42
C ALA A 40 8.73 6.72 -0.80
N TYR A 41 7.94 6.87 -1.86
CA TYR A 41 7.15 5.76 -2.38
C TYR A 41 7.01 5.86 -3.88
N HIS A 42 6.70 4.72 -4.49
CA HIS A 42 6.32 4.62 -5.90
C HIS A 42 4.87 4.19 -5.99
N GLU A 43 4.19 4.67 -7.00
CA GLU A 43 2.80 4.32 -7.22
C GLU A 43 2.59 3.85 -8.66
N LEU A 44 1.85 2.75 -8.80
CA LEU A 44 1.47 2.17 -10.07
C LEU A 44 -0.05 1.96 -10.09
N ALA A 45 -0.67 2.11 -11.26
CA ALA A 45 -2.04 1.67 -11.46
C ALA A 45 -1.99 0.16 -11.75
N THR A 46 -2.70 -0.61 -10.96
CA THR A 46 -2.81 -2.07 -11.15
C THR A 46 -4.26 -2.50 -11.18
N ARG A 47 -4.49 -3.72 -11.63
CA ARG A 47 -5.81 -4.35 -11.60
C ARG A 47 -5.65 -5.85 -11.38
N GLY A 48 -6.66 -6.45 -10.76
CA GLY A 48 -6.71 -7.87 -10.50
C GLY A 48 -8.12 -8.28 -10.17
N THR A 49 -8.25 -9.36 -9.43
CA THR A 49 -9.56 -9.84 -8.98
C THR A 49 -9.51 -10.08 -7.47
N TRP A 50 -10.63 -9.84 -6.84
CA TRP A 50 -10.86 -10.19 -5.44
C TRP A 50 -12.15 -11.01 -5.38
N ARG A 51 -12.04 -12.27 -4.91
CA ARG A 51 -13.18 -13.19 -4.87
C ARG A 51 -13.93 -13.27 -6.21
N GLY A 52 -13.16 -13.29 -7.32
CA GLY A 52 -13.70 -13.38 -8.67
C GLY A 52 -14.20 -12.06 -9.27
N ASN A 53 -14.19 -10.98 -8.51
CA ASN A 53 -14.63 -9.66 -8.98
C ASN A 53 -13.43 -8.83 -9.45
N PRO A 54 -13.50 -8.19 -10.64
CA PRO A 54 -12.44 -7.29 -11.09
C PRO A 54 -12.27 -6.11 -10.15
N GLU A 55 -11.02 -5.71 -9.93
CA GLU A 55 -10.69 -4.61 -9.02
C GLU A 55 -9.52 -3.83 -9.58
N ARG A 56 -9.59 -2.50 -9.46
CA ARG A 56 -8.48 -1.60 -9.80
C ARG A 56 -7.90 -1.03 -8.51
N HIS A 57 -6.58 -0.85 -8.50
CA HIS A 57 -5.86 -0.40 -7.31
C HIS A 57 -4.88 0.72 -7.61
N ARG A 58 -4.61 1.49 -6.56
CA ARG A 58 -3.34 2.21 -6.40
C ARG A 58 -2.38 1.21 -5.75
N CYS A 59 -1.34 0.83 -6.47
CA CYS A 59 -0.30 -0.05 -5.96
C CYS A 59 0.86 0.82 -5.47
N VAL A 60 1.13 0.79 -4.18
CA VAL A 60 2.17 1.61 -3.56
C VAL A 60 3.31 0.72 -3.12
N LYS A 61 4.54 1.11 -3.49
CA LYS A 61 5.75 0.38 -3.12
C LYS A 61 6.71 1.30 -2.39
N ILE A 62 7.22 0.80 -1.27
CA ILE A 62 8.20 1.49 -0.45
C ILE A 62 9.35 0.54 -0.16
N VAL A 63 10.57 0.98 -0.42
CA VAL A 63 11.79 0.25 -0.02
C VAL A 63 12.38 0.96 1.19
N THR A 64 12.64 0.22 2.25
CA THR A 64 13.19 0.77 3.49
C THR A 64 14.21 -0.17 4.11
N THR A 65 15.23 0.40 4.72
CA THR A 65 16.20 -0.32 5.54
C THR A 65 15.82 -0.32 7.02
N ASP A 66 14.74 0.36 7.38
CA ASP A 66 14.27 0.52 8.77
C ASP A 66 13.11 -0.43 9.06
N GLU A 67 13.35 -1.43 9.91
CA GLU A 67 12.31 -2.39 10.31
C GLU A 67 11.11 -1.71 11.00
N SER A 68 11.35 -0.63 11.73
CA SER A 68 10.26 0.10 12.39
C SER A 68 9.34 0.76 11.37
N GLU A 69 9.85 1.13 10.20
CA GLU A 69 9.04 1.68 9.12
C GLU A 69 8.11 0.62 8.53
N VAL A 70 8.58 -0.64 8.43
CA VAL A 70 7.72 -1.75 7.97
C VAL A 70 6.52 -1.91 8.91
N GLU A 71 6.75 -1.86 10.21
CA GLU A 71 5.68 -1.94 11.21
C GLU A 71 4.71 -0.77 11.11
N ARG A 72 5.22 0.44 10.90
CA ARG A 72 4.37 1.64 10.71
C ARG A 72 3.55 1.55 9.43
N LEU A 73 4.10 0.98 8.36
CA LEU A 73 3.37 0.75 7.12
C LEU A 73 2.26 -0.27 7.30
N GLU A 74 2.51 -1.34 8.04
CA GLU A 74 1.47 -2.32 8.35
C GLU A 74 0.35 -1.69 9.17
N ALA A 75 0.69 -0.86 10.16
CA ALA A 75 -0.29 -0.12 10.95
C ALA A 75 -1.12 0.84 10.08
N PHE A 76 -0.48 1.51 9.13
CA PHE A 76 -1.15 2.37 8.17
C PHE A 76 -2.17 1.60 7.33
N VAL A 77 -1.81 0.41 6.83
CA VAL A 77 -2.74 -0.41 6.04
C VAL A 77 -3.91 -0.90 6.89
N ARG A 78 -3.68 -1.26 8.15
CA ARG A 78 -4.76 -1.65 9.07
C ARG A 78 -5.74 -0.50 9.28
N GLU A 79 -5.24 0.71 9.47
CA GLU A 79 -6.08 1.89 9.63
C GLU A 79 -6.80 2.24 8.32
N ALA A 80 -6.10 2.12 7.18
CA ALA A 80 -6.70 2.33 5.87
C ALA A 80 -7.85 1.37 5.61
N ARG A 81 -7.70 0.10 6.00
CA ARG A 81 -8.78 -0.88 5.90
C ARG A 81 -10.06 -0.36 6.57
N ASP A 82 -9.93 0.22 7.75
CA ASP A 82 -11.07 0.74 8.50
C ASP A 82 -11.62 2.03 7.87
N VAL A 83 -10.74 2.94 7.46
CA VAL A 83 -11.13 4.21 6.83
C VAL A 83 -11.87 3.97 5.51
N PHE A 84 -11.41 3.00 4.70
CA PHE A 84 -12.03 2.66 3.42
C PHE A 84 -13.14 1.62 3.56
N GLY A 85 -13.43 1.14 4.77
CA GLY A 85 -14.50 0.18 5.02
C GLY A 85 -14.29 -1.15 4.29
N GLN A 86 -13.06 -1.59 4.16
CA GLN A 86 -12.71 -2.81 3.47
C GLN A 86 -12.65 -4.01 4.42
N GLU A 87 -13.00 -5.18 3.93
CA GLU A 87 -12.89 -6.43 4.68
C GLU A 87 -11.42 -6.80 4.89
N ALA A 88 -10.61 -6.59 3.86
CA ALA A 88 -9.18 -6.86 3.88
C ALA A 88 -8.45 -5.90 2.94
N MET A 89 -7.18 -5.66 3.21
CA MET A 89 -6.29 -4.92 2.32
C MET A 89 -4.98 -5.68 2.15
N TYR A 90 -4.40 -5.59 0.96
CA TYR A 90 -3.17 -6.28 0.63
C TYR A 90 -1.96 -5.56 1.23
N PHE A 91 -1.15 -6.32 1.94
CA PHE A 91 0.15 -5.89 2.47
C PHE A 91 1.14 -7.01 2.26
N GLU A 92 2.28 -6.70 1.64
CA GLU A 92 3.35 -7.65 1.43
C GLU A 92 4.67 -6.99 1.77
N ALA A 93 5.54 -7.71 2.47
CA ALA A 93 6.90 -7.28 2.72
C ALA A 93 7.86 -8.39 2.30
N VAL A 94 8.82 -8.06 1.46
CA VAL A 94 9.84 -9.00 0.98
C VAL A 94 11.22 -8.41 1.15
N ARG A 95 12.21 -9.28 1.33
CA ARG A 95 13.61 -8.86 1.39
C ARG A 95 14.15 -8.65 -0.02
N VAL A 96 14.83 -7.54 -0.23
CA VAL A 96 15.39 -7.19 -1.53
C VAL A 96 16.82 -6.68 -1.36
N HIS A 97 17.56 -6.72 -2.46
CA HIS A 97 18.80 -5.96 -2.57
C HIS A 97 18.49 -4.69 -3.34
N PHE A 98 18.74 -3.53 -2.73
CA PHE A 98 18.53 -2.27 -3.40
C PHE A 98 19.75 -1.38 -3.29
N LYS A 99 19.87 -0.45 -4.24
CA LYS A 99 21.01 0.46 -4.31
C LYS A 99 20.58 1.73 -5.02
N LEU A 100 20.88 2.86 -4.42
CA LEU A 100 20.74 4.16 -5.09
C LEU A 100 22.06 4.42 -5.85
N ILE A 101 21.95 4.72 -7.12
CA ILE A 101 23.11 4.90 -7.99
C ILE A 101 23.21 6.34 -8.46
#